data_a449a97aa187f7777d03628a0b333af0
#
_entry.id   a449a97aa187f7777d03628a0b333af0
#
_cell.length_a   1.000
_cell.length_b   1.000
_cell.length_c   1.000
_cell.angle_alpha   90.00
_cell.angle_beta   90.00
_cell.angle_gamma   90.00
#
_symmetry.space_group_name_H-M   'P 1'
#
loop_
_entity.id
_entity.type
_entity.pdbx_description
1 polymer ?
#
loop_
_entity_poly.entity_id
_entity_poly.type
_entity_poly.pdbx_seq_one_letter_code
_entity_poly.pdbx_strand_id
1 'polypeptide(L)'
;MALSVVPGAPVEDLARALIDIPSVSGDERAIADAVEAVLRSCAHLEVTRLGDAVVARTALGRSERVIVAGHLDTVPIKDNVPSRLSDDGRDIIGRGSVDMKGGVAVQLQLAVELSAPVRDVTWVFYDHEEVEATLNGLGRIARERPDLLAGDFAILGEPTEGVIEGGCNGTLRCDVTVHGVAAHSARAWKGTNAVHAVAPLLELLSQYEPRVAEVDGLTYREGLNAVRIAGGIAGNVIPDHCTVTLNFRFAPDNSIEHAKARVDAVVADALAPVVGSGRATSYEVVWTDESSGARPGLDAALAQDFVKAVAATGVGEPRAKLGWTDVARFGAMGIPAVNYGPGDPERAHASGDEERCPIDQIKRCHAALGAWLGGA
;
A
#
# COMPACT_ATOMS: atom_id res chain seq x y z
N MET A 1 -15.16 -15.61 -15.66
CA MET A 1 -15.69 -16.81 -14.95
C MET A 1 -16.55 -16.31 -13.81
N ALA A 2 -17.75 -16.86 -13.55
CA ALA A 2 -18.56 -16.39 -12.45
C ALA A 2 -17.96 -16.89 -11.13
N LEU A 3 -17.71 -15.98 -10.17
CA LEU A 3 -17.35 -16.34 -8.80
C LEU A 3 -18.61 -16.98 -8.13
N SER A 4 -18.40 -18.08 -7.44
CA SER A 4 -19.43 -18.69 -6.61
C SER A 4 -18.97 -18.65 -5.16
N VAL A 5 -19.63 -17.85 -4.35
CA VAL A 5 -19.35 -17.72 -2.92
C VAL A 5 -20.53 -18.31 -2.17
N VAL A 6 -20.26 -19.34 -1.40
CA VAL A 6 -21.29 -20.06 -0.61
C VAL A 6 -20.93 -19.87 0.88
N PRO A 7 -21.91 -19.48 1.73
CA PRO A 7 -21.65 -19.40 3.17
C PRO A 7 -21.09 -20.72 3.72
N GLY A 8 -19.99 -20.64 4.47
CA GLY A 8 -19.31 -21.80 5.06
C GLY A 8 -18.41 -22.60 4.10
N ALA A 9 -18.27 -22.18 2.84
CA ALA A 9 -17.27 -22.76 1.94
C ALA A 9 -15.84 -22.38 2.38
N PRO A 10 -14.82 -23.19 2.04
CA PRO A 10 -13.43 -22.87 2.36
C PRO A 10 -13.01 -21.55 1.74
N VAL A 11 -12.60 -20.58 2.55
CA VAL A 11 -12.20 -19.24 2.12
C VAL A 11 -10.96 -19.26 1.21
N GLU A 12 -10.11 -20.28 1.34
CA GLU A 12 -8.96 -20.50 0.49
C GLU A 12 -9.32 -20.84 -0.97
N ASP A 13 -10.47 -21.47 -1.20
CA ASP A 13 -10.96 -21.74 -2.55
C ASP A 13 -11.41 -20.45 -3.23
N LEU A 14 -12.03 -19.54 -2.47
CA LEU A 14 -12.38 -18.20 -2.95
C LEU A 14 -11.12 -17.38 -3.25
N ALA A 15 -10.09 -17.45 -2.38
CA ALA A 15 -8.82 -16.77 -2.62
C ALA A 15 -8.20 -17.22 -3.95
N ARG A 16 -8.13 -18.50 -4.22
CA ARG A 16 -7.65 -19.04 -5.50
C ARG A 16 -8.47 -18.54 -6.69
N ALA A 17 -9.81 -18.60 -6.57
CA ALA A 17 -10.70 -18.14 -7.64
C ALA A 17 -10.51 -16.64 -7.96
N LEU A 18 -10.25 -15.79 -6.95
CA LEU A 18 -9.93 -14.37 -7.14
C LEU A 18 -8.56 -14.16 -7.77
N ILE A 19 -7.54 -14.92 -7.36
CA ILE A 19 -6.20 -14.85 -7.94
C ILE A 19 -6.24 -15.23 -9.42
N ASP A 20 -7.08 -16.21 -9.79
CA ASP A 20 -7.23 -16.70 -11.16
C ASP A 20 -7.96 -15.72 -12.11
N ILE A 21 -8.49 -14.60 -11.58
CA ILE A 21 -8.97 -13.48 -12.38
C ILE A 21 -7.84 -12.44 -12.47
N PRO A 22 -7.16 -12.27 -13.63
CA PRO A 22 -6.16 -11.23 -13.81
C PRO A 22 -6.78 -9.85 -13.56
N SER A 23 -6.05 -9.00 -12.83
CA SER A 23 -6.48 -7.62 -12.51
C SER A 23 -5.26 -6.73 -12.27
N VAL A 24 -4.36 -6.65 -13.24
CA VAL A 24 -3.26 -5.67 -13.19
C VAL A 24 -3.88 -4.27 -13.18
N SER A 25 -3.29 -3.35 -12.39
CA SER A 25 -3.80 -1.98 -12.25
C SER A 25 -4.16 -1.36 -13.60
N GLY A 26 -5.41 -0.91 -13.73
CA GLY A 26 -6.02 -0.43 -14.98
C GLY A 26 -6.83 -1.50 -15.76
N ASP A 27 -6.85 -2.76 -15.30
CA ASP A 27 -7.64 -3.85 -15.91
C ASP A 27 -8.45 -4.63 -14.85
N GLU A 28 -9.06 -3.91 -13.91
CA GLU A 28 -9.79 -4.49 -12.77
C GLU A 28 -11.24 -4.83 -13.09
N ARG A 29 -11.74 -4.47 -14.28
CA ARG A 29 -13.17 -4.61 -14.60
C ARG A 29 -13.69 -6.03 -14.37
N ALA A 30 -12.94 -7.05 -14.79
CA ALA A 30 -13.39 -8.43 -14.71
C ALA A 30 -13.56 -8.91 -13.26
N ILE A 31 -12.61 -8.60 -12.38
CA ILE A 31 -12.70 -8.97 -10.96
C ILE A 31 -13.77 -8.13 -10.24
N ALA A 32 -13.88 -6.86 -10.57
CA ALA A 32 -14.88 -5.98 -9.99
C ALA A 32 -16.32 -6.39 -10.38
N ASP A 33 -16.55 -6.79 -11.64
CA ASP A 33 -17.84 -7.33 -12.10
C ASP A 33 -18.18 -8.64 -11.37
N ALA A 34 -17.19 -9.50 -11.14
CA ALA A 34 -17.37 -10.76 -10.42
C ALA A 34 -17.72 -10.53 -8.94
N VAL A 35 -17.01 -9.61 -8.27
CA VAL A 35 -17.27 -9.21 -6.88
C VAL A 35 -18.65 -8.55 -6.76
N GLU A 36 -19.00 -7.63 -7.65
CA GLU A 36 -20.30 -6.97 -7.67
C GLU A 36 -21.46 -7.98 -7.83
N ALA A 37 -21.30 -8.95 -8.73
CA ALA A 37 -22.34 -9.98 -8.94
C ALA A 37 -22.59 -10.81 -7.68
N VAL A 38 -21.54 -11.18 -6.95
CA VAL A 38 -21.64 -11.87 -5.66
C VAL A 38 -22.38 -11.01 -4.63
N LEU A 39 -21.95 -9.78 -4.44
CA LEU A 39 -22.52 -8.89 -3.43
C LEU A 39 -23.99 -8.55 -3.71
N ARG A 40 -24.36 -8.33 -4.98
CA ARG A 40 -25.76 -8.09 -5.39
C ARG A 40 -26.67 -9.30 -5.19
N SER A 41 -26.13 -10.50 -5.08
CA SER A 41 -26.92 -11.69 -4.75
C SER A 41 -27.31 -11.76 -3.27
N CYS A 42 -26.68 -10.93 -2.42
CA CYS A 42 -26.92 -10.89 -0.98
C CYS A 42 -28.02 -9.87 -0.64
N ALA A 43 -29.20 -10.34 -0.26
CA ALA A 43 -30.36 -9.48 0.02
C ALA A 43 -30.17 -8.50 1.20
N HIS A 44 -29.17 -8.74 2.05
CA HIS A 44 -28.84 -7.90 3.22
C HIS A 44 -27.86 -6.76 2.90
N LEU A 45 -27.41 -6.64 1.65
CA LEU A 45 -26.40 -5.65 1.24
C LEU A 45 -26.99 -4.62 0.26
N GLU A 46 -26.70 -3.36 0.50
CA GLU A 46 -26.90 -2.27 -0.46
C GLU A 46 -25.60 -2.08 -1.25
N VAL A 47 -25.62 -2.34 -2.56
CA VAL A 47 -24.43 -2.35 -3.42
C VAL A 47 -24.39 -1.15 -4.34
N THR A 48 -23.28 -0.41 -4.28
CA THR A 48 -22.98 0.73 -5.15
C THR A 48 -21.68 0.48 -5.93
N ARG A 49 -21.68 0.78 -7.24
CA ARG A 49 -20.49 0.70 -8.10
C ARG A 49 -20.04 2.11 -8.49
N LEU A 50 -18.71 2.40 -8.39
CA LEU A 50 -18.07 3.62 -8.87
C LEU A 50 -16.82 3.23 -9.69
N GLY A 51 -16.89 3.32 -11.00
CA GLY A 51 -15.83 2.79 -11.87
C GLY A 51 -15.65 1.29 -11.63
N ASP A 52 -14.44 0.86 -11.25
CA ASP A 52 -14.16 -0.52 -10.88
C ASP A 52 -14.09 -0.74 -9.35
N ALA A 53 -14.47 0.27 -8.56
CA ALA A 53 -14.71 0.10 -7.13
C ALA A 53 -16.14 -0.34 -6.84
N VAL A 54 -16.32 -1.25 -5.87
CA VAL A 54 -17.61 -1.78 -5.40
C VAL A 54 -17.71 -1.55 -3.90
N VAL A 55 -18.81 -0.91 -3.47
CA VAL A 55 -19.10 -0.69 -2.05
C VAL A 55 -20.41 -1.42 -1.71
N ALA A 56 -20.38 -2.27 -0.69
CA ALA A 56 -21.56 -2.96 -0.18
C ALA A 56 -21.76 -2.64 1.31
N ARG A 57 -23.00 -2.35 1.71
CA ARG A 57 -23.29 -1.87 3.07
C ARG A 57 -24.45 -2.63 3.68
N THR A 58 -24.32 -2.99 4.96
CA THR A 58 -25.48 -3.37 5.76
C THR A 58 -26.23 -2.10 6.22
N ALA A 59 -27.55 -2.22 6.45
CA ALA A 59 -28.40 -1.13 6.91
C ALA A 59 -29.27 -1.61 8.08
N LEU A 60 -28.61 -2.12 9.15
CA LEU A 60 -29.30 -2.72 10.31
C LEU A 60 -29.61 -1.67 11.40
N GLY A 61 -29.09 -0.44 11.26
CA GLY A 61 -29.28 0.64 12.24
C GLY A 61 -28.50 0.41 13.53
N ARG A 62 -27.32 -0.21 13.45
CA ARG A 62 -26.43 -0.39 14.59
C ARG A 62 -25.82 0.96 15.00
N SER A 63 -25.41 1.07 16.26
CA SER A 63 -24.78 2.29 16.81
C SER A 63 -23.38 2.55 16.26
N GLU A 64 -22.69 1.52 15.79
CA GLU A 64 -21.33 1.58 15.26
C GLU A 64 -21.31 1.02 13.85
N ARG A 65 -20.42 1.57 13.01
CA ARG A 65 -20.15 1.10 11.66
C ARG A 65 -18.66 0.87 11.44
N VAL A 66 -18.32 -0.33 11.00
CA VAL A 66 -16.95 -0.71 10.63
C VAL A 66 -16.84 -0.73 9.11
N ILE A 67 -15.72 -0.20 8.61
CA ILE A 67 -15.35 -0.29 7.20
C ILE A 67 -14.30 -1.41 7.06
N VAL A 68 -14.51 -2.34 6.15
CA VAL A 68 -13.51 -3.33 5.76
C VAL A 68 -13.18 -3.08 4.30
N ALA A 69 -11.93 -2.79 4.00
CA ALA A 69 -11.50 -2.36 2.68
C ALA A 69 -10.34 -3.22 2.15
N GLY A 70 -10.32 -3.43 0.83
CA GLY A 70 -9.26 -4.12 0.14
C GLY A 70 -9.24 -3.77 -1.35
N HIS A 71 -8.03 -3.68 -1.93
CA HIS A 71 -7.88 -3.39 -3.35
C HIS A 71 -7.97 -4.67 -4.21
N LEU A 72 -8.44 -4.48 -5.43
CA LEU A 72 -8.68 -5.56 -6.41
C LEU A 72 -7.54 -5.71 -7.41
N ASP A 73 -6.76 -4.64 -7.58
CA ASP A 73 -5.64 -4.62 -8.53
C ASP A 73 -4.40 -5.31 -7.99
N THR A 74 -3.48 -5.54 -8.88
CA THR A 74 -2.15 -6.10 -8.60
C THR A 74 -1.11 -5.44 -9.49
N VAL A 75 0.15 -5.50 -9.08
CA VAL A 75 1.28 -5.24 -9.97
C VAL A 75 1.31 -6.26 -11.14
N PRO A 76 2.13 -6.03 -12.20
CA PRO A 76 2.17 -6.91 -13.36
C PRO A 76 2.42 -8.38 -13.02
N ILE A 77 1.71 -9.27 -13.74
CA ILE A 77 1.85 -10.72 -13.63
C ILE A 77 3.21 -11.15 -14.17
N LYS A 78 3.86 -12.11 -13.47
CA LYS A 78 5.15 -12.70 -13.86
C LYS A 78 5.09 -14.21 -13.69
N ASP A 79 4.43 -14.88 -14.63
CA ASP A 79 4.28 -16.34 -14.72
C ASP A 79 3.68 -17.00 -13.45
N ASN A 80 2.86 -16.24 -12.71
CA ASN A 80 2.25 -16.65 -11.44
C ASN A 80 0.70 -16.53 -11.43
N VAL A 81 0.07 -16.66 -12.58
CA VAL A 81 -1.38 -16.86 -12.79
C VAL A 81 -1.52 -17.92 -13.87
N PRO A 82 -2.37 -18.94 -13.70
CA PRO A 82 -3.30 -19.19 -12.59
C PRO A 82 -2.61 -19.56 -11.28
N SER A 83 -3.37 -19.47 -10.18
CA SER A 83 -2.92 -19.86 -8.84
C SER A 83 -2.64 -21.36 -8.75
N ARG A 84 -1.71 -21.74 -7.89
CA ARG A 84 -1.46 -23.13 -7.55
C ARG A 84 -1.14 -23.29 -6.07
N LEU A 85 -1.26 -24.51 -5.58
CA LEU A 85 -0.81 -24.82 -4.22
C LEU A 85 0.70 -25.08 -4.23
N SER A 86 1.35 -24.80 -3.10
CA SER A 86 2.70 -25.28 -2.83
C SER A 86 2.74 -26.81 -2.80
N ASP A 87 3.93 -27.42 -2.96
CA ASP A 87 4.08 -28.88 -3.00
C ASP A 87 3.55 -29.59 -1.74
N ASP A 88 3.60 -28.92 -0.60
CA ASP A 88 3.06 -29.42 0.67
C ASP A 88 1.58 -29.04 0.91
N GLY A 89 0.97 -28.30 -0.02
CA GLY A 89 -0.42 -27.89 0.02
C GLY A 89 -0.75 -26.82 1.06
N ARG A 90 0.25 -26.14 1.63
CA ARG A 90 0.05 -25.18 2.73
C ARG A 90 -0.12 -23.75 2.27
N ASP A 91 0.43 -23.41 1.10
CA ASP A 91 0.41 -22.05 0.58
C ASP A 91 -0.34 -21.97 -0.74
N ILE A 92 -1.00 -20.85 -0.99
CA ILE A 92 -1.50 -20.46 -2.30
C ILE A 92 -0.44 -19.58 -2.96
N ILE A 93 0.07 -20.02 -4.09
CA ILE A 93 1.04 -19.31 -4.91
C ILE A 93 0.31 -18.62 -6.04
N GLY A 94 0.55 -17.32 -6.24
CA GLY A 94 -0.03 -16.57 -7.35
C GLY A 94 0.04 -15.06 -7.17
N ARG A 95 -0.07 -14.31 -8.26
CA ARG A 95 -0.08 -12.84 -8.23
C ARG A 95 -1.28 -12.32 -7.43
N GLY A 96 -1.00 -11.49 -6.43
CA GLY A 96 -2.01 -10.99 -5.51
C GLY A 96 -2.39 -11.98 -4.39
N SER A 97 -1.75 -13.15 -4.29
CA SER A 97 -2.02 -14.06 -3.17
C SER A 97 -1.70 -13.43 -1.83
N VAL A 98 -0.67 -12.61 -1.79
CA VAL A 98 -0.26 -11.80 -0.64
C VAL A 98 -0.88 -10.41 -0.72
N ASP A 99 -0.76 -9.71 -1.84
CA ASP A 99 -1.14 -8.31 -1.99
C ASP A 99 -2.18 -8.13 -3.11
N MET A 100 -3.49 -8.02 -2.75
CA MET A 100 -4.02 -8.45 -1.44
C MET A 100 -5.28 -9.33 -1.60
N LYS A 101 -5.35 -10.18 -2.68
CA LYS A 101 -6.53 -11.02 -2.94
C LYS A 101 -6.81 -12.08 -1.86
N GLY A 102 -5.77 -12.45 -1.05
CA GLY A 102 -5.98 -13.23 0.16
C GLY A 102 -6.86 -12.50 1.18
N GLY A 103 -6.58 -11.21 1.41
CA GLY A 103 -7.40 -10.34 2.26
C GLY A 103 -8.79 -10.07 1.66
N VAL A 104 -8.85 -9.83 0.34
CA VAL A 104 -10.12 -9.65 -0.40
C VAL A 104 -11.01 -10.89 -0.29
N ALA A 105 -10.45 -12.10 -0.31
CA ALA A 105 -11.20 -13.32 -0.11
C ALA A 105 -11.86 -13.39 1.27
N VAL A 106 -11.09 -13.07 2.31
CA VAL A 106 -11.61 -12.97 3.69
C VAL A 106 -12.76 -11.97 3.75
N GLN A 107 -12.56 -10.79 3.20
CA GLN A 107 -13.55 -9.71 3.17
C GLN A 107 -14.83 -10.13 2.42
N LEU A 108 -14.70 -10.68 1.21
CA LEU A 108 -15.84 -11.06 0.38
C LEU A 108 -16.63 -12.23 0.98
N GLN A 109 -15.94 -13.22 1.54
CA GLN A 109 -16.59 -14.36 2.21
C GLN A 109 -17.42 -13.89 3.41
N LEU A 110 -16.86 -13.01 4.26
CA LEU A 110 -17.56 -12.44 5.40
C LEU A 110 -18.72 -11.54 4.99
N ALA A 111 -18.59 -10.79 3.90
CA ALA A 111 -19.70 -9.99 3.38
C ALA A 111 -20.90 -10.83 3.00
N VAL A 112 -20.69 -12.05 2.51
CA VAL A 112 -21.75 -13.01 2.18
C VAL A 112 -22.32 -13.69 3.42
N GLU A 113 -21.46 -14.05 4.38
CA GLU A 113 -21.84 -14.82 5.58
C GLU A 113 -22.57 -13.98 6.63
N LEU A 114 -22.15 -12.73 6.82
CA LEU A 114 -22.61 -11.88 7.92
C LEU A 114 -23.86 -11.09 7.54
N SER A 115 -25.02 -11.74 7.54
CA SER A 115 -26.31 -11.08 7.24
C SER A 115 -26.82 -10.19 8.40
N ALA A 116 -26.37 -10.42 9.63
CA ALA A 116 -26.81 -9.67 10.82
C ALA A 116 -25.65 -9.43 11.79
N PRO A 117 -24.56 -8.76 11.37
CA PRO A 117 -23.43 -8.45 12.24
C PRO A 117 -23.82 -7.57 13.43
N VAL A 118 -23.03 -7.60 14.51
CA VAL A 118 -23.30 -6.79 15.73
C VAL A 118 -23.05 -5.30 15.51
N ARG A 119 -22.29 -4.95 14.48
CA ARG A 119 -22.05 -3.58 13.99
C ARG A 119 -22.50 -3.49 12.54
N ASP A 120 -22.94 -2.32 12.08
CA ASP A 120 -23.11 -2.14 10.64
C ASP A 120 -21.74 -2.20 9.93
N VAL A 121 -21.70 -2.82 8.75
CA VAL A 121 -20.44 -3.00 8.00
C VAL A 121 -20.56 -2.36 6.63
N THR A 122 -19.49 -1.67 6.23
CA THR A 122 -19.24 -1.21 4.87
C THR A 122 -18.07 -2.00 4.30
N TRP A 123 -18.33 -2.79 3.27
CA TRP A 123 -17.35 -3.55 2.53
C TRP A 123 -16.92 -2.74 1.31
N VAL A 124 -15.62 -2.43 1.19
CA VAL A 124 -15.08 -1.60 0.09
C VAL A 124 -14.05 -2.42 -0.68
N PHE A 125 -14.34 -2.66 -1.95
CA PHE A 125 -13.43 -3.30 -2.90
C PHE A 125 -13.07 -2.24 -3.93
N TYR A 126 -11.79 -1.87 -4.05
CA TYR A 126 -11.40 -0.73 -4.87
C TYR A 126 -10.24 -1.04 -5.82
N ASP A 127 -10.10 -0.21 -6.82
CA ASP A 127 -9.16 -0.32 -7.92
C ASP A 127 -7.98 0.66 -7.76
N HIS A 128 -6.89 0.43 -8.53
CA HIS A 128 -5.75 1.33 -8.67
C HIS A 128 -5.04 1.70 -7.36
N GLU A 129 -4.81 0.73 -6.46
CA GLU A 129 -3.96 0.96 -5.28
C GLU A 129 -2.49 1.03 -5.64
N GLU A 130 -2.04 0.15 -6.52
CA GLU A 130 -0.65 -0.16 -6.87
C GLU A 130 0.00 0.84 -7.87
N VAL A 131 -0.70 1.92 -8.16
CA VAL A 131 -0.27 2.95 -9.13
C VAL A 131 -0.39 4.35 -8.55
N GLU A 132 -0.37 5.39 -9.39
CA GLU A 132 -0.40 6.78 -8.92
C GLU A 132 -1.62 7.09 -8.04
N ALA A 133 -1.39 7.74 -6.91
CA ALA A 133 -2.39 8.06 -5.89
C ALA A 133 -3.63 8.81 -6.43
N THR A 134 -3.50 9.51 -7.57
CA THR A 134 -4.59 10.24 -8.23
C THR A 134 -5.63 9.32 -8.88
N LEU A 135 -5.23 8.10 -9.24
CA LEU A 135 -6.08 7.09 -9.88
C LEU A 135 -6.81 6.22 -8.85
N ASN A 136 -6.31 6.14 -7.62
CA ASN A 136 -6.77 5.26 -6.55
C ASN A 136 -8.29 5.34 -6.32
N GLY A 137 -8.94 4.17 -6.37
CA GLY A 137 -10.39 4.02 -6.27
C GLY A 137 -10.98 4.43 -4.93
N LEU A 138 -10.29 4.14 -3.81
CA LEU A 138 -10.72 4.58 -2.49
C LEU A 138 -10.66 6.12 -2.38
N GLY A 139 -9.60 6.73 -2.91
CA GLY A 139 -9.49 8.19 -3.02
C GLY A 139 -10.59 8.80 -3.89
N ARG A 140 -11.01 8.12 -4.97
CA ARG A 140 -12.15 8.53 -5.80
C ARG A 140 -13.46 8.47 -5.01
N ILE A 141 -13.73 7.39 -4.28
CA ILE A 141 -14.91 7.28 -3.42
C ILE A 141 -14.94 8.39 -2.37
N ALA A 142 -13.81 8.67 -1.72
CA ALA A 142 -13.69 9.72 -0.71
C ALA A 142 -14.02 11.13 -1.25
N ARG A 143 -13.70 11.40 -2.51
CA ARG A 143 -14.00 12.69 -3.17
C ARG A 143 -15.45 12.80 -3.67
N GLU A 144 -15.95 11.73 -4.30
CA GLU A 144 -17.23 11.76 -5.03
C GLU A 144 -18.42 11.33 -4.16
N ARG A 145 -18.19 10.38 -3.25
CA ARG A 145 -19.22 9.76 -2.41
C ARG A 145 -18.69 9.49 -0.99
N PRO A 146 -18.26 10.55 -0.26
CA PRO A 146 -17.75 10.41 1.11
C PRO A 146 -18.79 9.78 2.06
N ASP A 147 -20.08 9.89 1.75
CA ASP A 147 -21.17 9.24 2.48
C ASP A 147 -21.04 7.70 2.52
N LEU A 148 -20.44 7.10 1.51
CA LEU A 148 -20.19 5.66 1.47
C LEU A 148 -19.07 5.20 2.41
N LEU A 149 -18.15 6.11 2.77
CA LEU A 149 -17.04 5.85 3.68
C LEU A 149 -17.29 6.40 5.09
N ALA A 150 -18.51 6.81 5.42
CA ALA A 150 -18.86 7.19 6.78
C ALA A 150 -18.83 5.95 7.69
N GLY A 151 -18.02 5.99 8.74
CA GLY A 151 -17.85 4.90 9.70
C GLY A 151 -16.99 5.31 10.90
N ASP A 152 -16.92 4.48 11.91
CA ASP A 152 -16.26 4.75 13.19
C ASP A 152 -14.86 4.12 13.29
N PHE A 153 -14.59 3.11 12.46
CA PHE A 153 -13.33 2.38 12.41
C PHE A 153 -13.16 1.70 11.05
N ALA A 154 -11.92 1.61 10.56
CA ALA A 154 -11.60 0.93 9.31
C ALA A 154 -10.54 -0.16 9.49
N ILE A 155 -10.68 -1.24 8.75
CA ILE A 155 -9.73 -2.35 8.66
C ILE A 155 -9.41 -2.54 7.19
N LEU A 156 -8.12 -2.44 6.82
CA LEU A 156 -7.64 -2.80 5.49
C LEU A 156 -7.09 -4.22 5.52
N GLY A 157 -7.51 -5.05 4.58
CA GLY A 157 -7.12 -6.45 4.47
C GLY A 157 -5.70 -6.67 3.93
N GLU A 158 -4.81 -5.69 4.09
CA GLU A 158 -3.40 -5.70 3.70
C GLU A 158 -2.61 -6.85 4.33
N PRO A 159 -1.52 -7.33 3.68
CA PRO A 159 -0.71 -8.41 4.24
C PRO A 159 -0.01 -7.96 5.53
N THR A 160 -0.26 -8.71 6.60
CA THR A 160 0.30 -8.47 7.94
C THR A 160 0.59 -9.76 8.71
N GLU A 161 0.55 -10.92 8.04
CA GLU A 161 0.67 -12.25 8.67
C GLU A 161 -0.43 -12.53 9.71
N GLY A 162 -1.54 -11.78 9.66
CA GLY A 162 -2.63 -11.86 10.64
C GLY A 162 -2.31 -11.18 11.98
N VAL A 163 -1.29 -10.33 12.04
CA VAL A 163 -1.01 -9.41 13.16
C VAL A 163 -1.60 -8.05 12.83
N ILE A 164 -2.04 -7.29 13.81
CA ILE A 164 -2.49 -5.92 13.55
C ILE A 164 -1.28 -5.03 13.30
N GLU A 165 -1.29 -4.30 12.17
CA GLU A 165 -0.32 -3.24 11.91
C GLU A 165 -1.01 -1.87 11.96
N GLY A 166 -0.55 -1.03 12.92
CA GLY A 166 -1.08 0.31 13.13
C GLY A 166 -0.42 1.34 12.23
N GLY A 167 -1.23 2.27 11.72
CA GLY A 167 -0.78 3.38 10.90
C GLY A 167 0.02 2.96 9.66
N CYS A 168 0.80 3.89 9.11
CA CYS A 168 1.79 3.61 8.06
C CYS A 168 2.79 4.77 7.93
N ASN A 169 4.00 4.50 7.41
CA ASN A 169 4.90 5.56 6.99
C ASN A 169 4.29 6.40 5.85
N GLY A 170 4.63 7.69 5.82
CA GLY A 170 4.44 8.50 4.63
C GLY A 170 5.47 8.18 3.55
N THR A 171 5.20 8.60 2.33
CA THR A 171 6.13 8.45 1.20
C THR A 171 6.24 9.73 0.40
N LEU A 172 7.48 10.06 0.01
CA LEU A 172 7.78 11.13 -0.93
C LEU A 172 8.69 10.58 -2.03
N ARG A 173 8.51 11.10 -3.24
CA ARG A 173 9.43 10.86 -4.34
C ARG A 173 9.75 12.17 -5.03
N CYS A 174 11.04 12.38 -5.35
CA CYS A 174 11.46 13.52 -6.15
C CYS A 174 12.58 13.13 -7.12
N ASP A 175 12.64 13.85 -8.22
CA ASP A 175 13.75 13.83 -9.16
C ASP A 175 14.69 15.01 -8.87
N VAL A 176 15.93 14.70 -8.56
CA VAL A 176 17.02 15.68 -8.39
C VAL A 176 17.84 15.67 -9.65
N THR A 177 17.73 16.73 -10.47
CA THR A 177 18.48 16.86 -11.71
C THR A 177 19.64 17.85 -11.52
N VAL A 178 20.86 17.37 -11.76
CA VAL A 178 22.07 18.19 -11.77
C VAL A 178 22.42 18.54 -13.21
N HIS A 179 22.71 19.82 -13.45
CA HIS A 179 23.06 20.37 -14.75
C HIS A 179 24.57 20.66 -14.86
N GLY A 180 25.10 20.37 -16.03
CA GLY A 180 26.49 20.61 -16.39
C GLY A 180 26.60 21.31 -17.75
N VAL A 181 27.70 21.05 -18.45
CA VAL A 181 27.98 21.59 -19.79
C VAL A 181 28.49 20.47 -20.68
N ALA A 182 27.79 20.19 -21.78
CA ALA A 182 28.21 19.18 -22.76
C ALA A 182 29.53 19.57 -23.44
N ALA A 183 30.38 18.59 -23.67
CA ALA A 183 31.59 18.74 -24.45
C ALA A 183 32.00 17.41 -25.08
N HIS A 184 32.83 17.43 -26.09
CA HIS A 184 33.45 16.22 -26.61
C HIS A 184 34.38 15.62 -25.55
N SER A 185 34.29 14.33 -25.26
CA SER A 185 35.08 13.66 -24.20
C SER A 185 36.60 13.81 -24.39
N ALA A 186 37.09 13.93 -25.63
CA ALA A 186 38.50 14.24 -25.92
C ALA A 186 38.94 15.69 -25.53
N ARG A 187 37.96 16.53 -25.13
CA ARG A 187 38.18 17.91 -24.66
C ARG A 187 37.34 18.15 -23.41
N ALA A 188 37.40 17.22 -22.47
CA ALA A 188 36.56 17.20 -21.25
C ALA A 188 36.69 18.51 -20.42
N TRP A 189 37.86 19.19 -20.47
CA TRP A 189 38.08 20.48 -19.78
C TRP A 189 37.22 21.63 -20.29
N LYS A 190 36.49 21.46 -21.41
CA LYS A 190 35.50 22.44 -21.93
C LYS A 190 34.11 22.21 -21.45
N GLY A 191 33.86 21.08 -20.78
CA GLY A 191 32.56 20.71 -20.25
C GLY A 191 32.52 20.64 -18.73
N THR A 192 31.34 20.45 -18.19
CA THR A 192 31.10 20.16 -16.77
C THR A 192 30.28 18.90 -16.69
N ASN A 193 30.84 17.84 -16.11
CA ASN A 193 30.22 16.51 -16.12
C ASN A 193 29.16 16.37 -15.01
N ALA A 194 27.89 16.40 -15.39
CA ALA A 194 26.77 16.28 -14.46
C ALA A 194 26.73 14.92 -13.75
N VAL A 195 27.15 13.83 -14.41
CA VAL A 195 27.23 12.49 -13.77
C VAL A 195 28.28 12.47 -12.65
N HIS A 196 29.42 13.14 -12.82
CA HIS A 196 30.39 13.25 -11.73
C HIS A 196 29.89 14.18 -10.61
N ALA A 197 29.07 15.15 -10.96
CA ALA A 197 28.56 16.16 -10.03
C ALA A 197 27.54 15.61 -9.02
N VAL A 198 26.88 14.50 -9.31
CA VAL A 198 25.94 13.85 -8.35
C VAL A 198 26.63 13.00 -7.28
N ALA A 199 27.94 12.73 -7.42
CA ALA A 199 28.66 11.86 -6.49
C ALA A 199 28.53 12.26 -5.00
N PRO A 200 28.63 13.54 -4.59
CA PRO A 200 28.43 13.92 -3.18
C PRO A 200 27.02 13.61 -2.65
N LEU A 201 25.97 13.69 -3.49
CA LEU A 201 24.63 13.30 -3.09
C LEU A 201 24.55 11.79 -2.85
N LEU A 202 25.10 10.99 -3.75
CA LEU A 202 25.11 9.52 -3.59
C LEU A 202 25.94 9.08 -2.37
N GLU A 203 27.07 9.75 -2.12
CA GLU A 203 27.91 9.52 -0.94
C GLU A 203 27.13 9.79 0.35
N LEU A 204 26.45 10.96 0.44
CA LEU A 204 25.65 11.32 1.60
C LEU A 204 24.51 10.34 1.82
N LEU A 205 23.81 9.92 0.75
CA LEU A 205 22.73 8.94 0.83
C LEU A 205 23.23 7.56 1.26
N SER A 206 24.43 7.14 0.85
CA SER A 206 25.03 5.87 1.25
C SER A 206 25.37 5.79 2.74
N GLN A 207 25.55 6.95 3.37
CA GLN A 207 25.85 7.11 4.79
C GLN A 207 24.64 7.58 5.60
N TYR A 208 23.47 7.69 4.96
CA TYR A 208 22.26 8.16 5.64
C TYR A 208 21.80 7.18 6.71
N GLU A 209 21.74 7.66 7.95
CA GLU A 209 21.21 6.88 9.07
C GLU A 209 19.72 7.19 9.24
N PRO A 210 18.84 6.18 9.01
CA PRO A 210 17.40 6.37 9.16
C PRO A 210 17.02 6.68 10.61
N ARG A 211 16.14 7.68 10.79
CA ARG A 211 15.51 7.92 12.09
C ARG A 211 14.61 6.73 12.45
N VAL A 212 14.69 6.31 13.72
CA VAL A 212 13.73 5.43 14.35
C VAL A 212 12.85 6.28 15.26
N ALA A 213 11.54 6.22 15.07
CA ALA A 213 10.57 7.06 15.78
C ALA A 213 9.57 6.21 16.53
N GLU A 214 9.37 6.51 17.82
CA GLU A 214 8.24 5.99 18.59
C GLU A 214 7.03 6.89 18.39
N VAL A 215 5.95 6.34 17.84
CA VAL A 215 4.70 7.06 17.61
C VAL A 215 3.55 6.24 18.18
N ASP A 216 2.88 6.80 19.19
CA ASP A 216 1.74 6.17 19.88
C ASP A 216 1.99 4.72 20.30
N GLY A 217 3.23 4.43 20.80
CA GLY A 217 3.64 3.12 21.28
C GLY A 217 4.12 2.15 20.20
N LEU A 218 4.20 2.55 18.93
CA LEU A 218 4.76 1.75 17.86
C LEU A 218 6.04 2.36 17.29
N THR A 219 6.99 1.47 16.93
CA THR A 219 8.29 1.87 16.40
C THR A 219 8.29 1.92 14.88
N TYR A 220 8.43 3.11 14.30
CA TYR A 220 8.57 3.36 12.87
C TYR A 220 10.03 3.59 12.49
N ARG A 221 10.42 3.11 11.32
CA ARG A 221 11.74 3.34 10.75
C ARG A 221 11.62 4.10 9.43
N GLU A 222 12.31 5.24 9.35
CA GLU A 222 12.40 6.04 8.12
C GLU A 222 13.41 5.46 7.14
N GLY A 223 13.44 5.97 5.91
CA GLY A 223 14.45 5.57 4.92
C GLY A 223 14.49 6.53 3.75
N LEU A 224 15.66 7.11 3.45
CA LEU A 224 15.92 7.98 2.31
C LEU A 224 16.92 7.29 1.36
N ASN A 225 16.46 6.99 0.14
CA ASN A 225 17.23 6.21 -0.82
C ASN A 225 17.19 6.79 -2.22
N ALA A 226 18.31 6.68 -2.95
CA ALA A 226 18.29 6.81 -4.41
C ALA A 226 17.77 5.51 -5.01
N VAL A 227 16.64 5.60 -5.74
CA VAL A 227 15.97 4.43 -6.33
C VAL A 227 16.17 4.35 -7.85
N ARG A 228 16.67 5.41 -8.46
CA ARG A 228 17.00 5.46 -9.88
C ARG A 228 18.08 6.52 -10.14
N ILE A 229 18.93 6.29 -11.13
CA ILE A 229 19.86 7.27 -11.67
C ILE A 229 19.88 7.18 -13.20
N ALA A 230 19.89 8.33 -13.89
CA ALA A 230 19.96 8.40 -15.34
C ALA A 230 20.77 9.62 -15.78
N GLY A 231 21.70 9.43 -16.74
CA GLY A 231 22.52 10.51 -17.29
C GLY A 231 23.38 10.03 -18.45
N GLY A 232 23.75 11.01 -19.33
CA GLY A 232 24.54 10.74 -20.53
C GLY A 232 23.71 10.28 -21.73
N ILE A 233 24.13 10.72 -22.93
CA ILE A 233 23.43 10.45 -24.21
C ILE A 233 24.30 9.69 -25.21
N ALA A 234 25.64 9.80 -25.12
CA ALA A 234 26.59 9.13 -26.02
C ALA A 234 27.94 8.95 -25.35
N GLY A 235 28.68 7.90 -25.71
CA GLY A 235 29.94 7.52 -25.09
C GLY A 235 31.11 8.52 -25.32
N ASN A 236 30.96 9.47 -26.23
CA ASN A 236 31.96 10.51 -26.53
C ASN A 236 31.51 11.93 -26.16
N VAL A 237 30.43 12.07 -25.37
CA VAL A 237 29.90 13.35 -24.89
C VAL A 237 29.99 13.41 -23.38
N ILE A 238 30.54 14.51 -22.85
CA ILE A 238 30.45 14.82 -21.42
C ILE A 238 29.00 15.11 -21.08
N PRO A 239 28.36 14.38 -20.13
CA PRO A 239 26.96 14.58 -19.79
C PRO A 239 26.67 15.97 -19.21
N ASP A 240 25.68 16.64 -19.76
CA ASP A 240 25.22 17.96 -19.32
C ASP A 240 24.04 17.91 -18.34
N HIS A 241 23.48 16.72 -18.09
CA HIS A 241 22.49 16.48 -17.06
C HIS A 241 22.62 15.07 -16.48
N CYS A 242 22.23 14.94 -15.21
CA CYS A 242 22.09 13.66 -14.51
C CYS A 242 20.96 13.79 -13.50
N THR A 243 19.98 12.89 -13.59
CA THR A 243 18.84 12.84 -12.67
C THR A 243 18.97 11.67 -11.72
N VAL A 244 18.80 11.93 -10.43
CA VAL A 244 18.71 10.93 -9.36
C VAL A 244 17.31 10.99 -8.78
N THR A 245 16.54 9.88 -8.87
CA THR A 245 15.24 9.78 -8.22
C THR A 245 15.43 9.33 -6.78
N LEU A 246 14.94 10.13 -5.84
CA LEU A 246 14.94 9.85 -4.40
C LEU A 246 13.57 9.35 -3.97
N ASN A 247 13.54 8.37 -3.07
CA ASN A 247 12.35 7.98 -2.31
C ASN A 247 12.65 8.17 -0.82
N PHE A 248 11.77 8.87 -0.13
CA PHE A 248 11.80 9.06 1.31
C PHE A 248 10.57 8.45 1.96
N ARG A 249 10.79 7.48 2.86
CA ARG A 249 9.78 6.93 3.76
C ARG A 249 9.96 7.61 5.10
N PHE A 250 8.93 8.31 5.59
CA PHE A 250 8.99 9.10 6.82
C PHE A 250 7.92 8.66 7.82
N ALA A 251 8.25 8.75 9.11
CA ALA A 251 7.36 8.33 10.19
C ALA A 251 6.11 9.25 10.28
N PRO A 252 4.96 8.72 10.73
CA PRO A 252 3.68 9.44 10.70
C PRO A 252 3.54 10.57 11.73
N ASP A 253 4.57 10.86 12.50
CA ASP A 253 4.67 12.07 13.33
C ASP A 253 5.17 13.30 12.56
N ASN A 254 5.55 13.12 11.28
CA ASN A 254 5.97 14.19 10.40
C ASN A 254 4.88 14.56 9.38
N SER A 255 4.79 15.87 9.07
CA SER A 255 4.01 16.34 7.93
C SER A 255 4.79 16.21 6.61
N ILE A 256 4.08 16.26 5.48
CA ILE A 256 4.68 16.30 4.14
C ILE A 256 5.68 17.45 4.01
N GLU A 257 5.33 18.65 4.53
CA GLU A 257 6.17 19.84 4.47
C GLU A 257 7.50 19.64 5.22
N HIS A 258 7.44 19.06 6.43
CA HIS A 258 8.65 18.75 7.20
C HIS A 258 9.50 17.69 6.50
N ALA A 259 8.87 16.68 5.95
CA ALA A 259 9.56 15.62 5.21
C ALA A 259 10.24 16.18 3.93
N LYS A 260 9.56 17.05 3.16
CA LYS A 260 10.15 17.76 2.02
C LYS A 260 11.33 18.63 2.44
N ALA A 261 11.15 19.46 3.47
CA ALA A 261 12.21 20.33 3.95
C ALA A 261 13.48 19.55 4.37
N ARG A 262 13.30 18.35 4.92
CA ARG A 262 14.42 17.47 5.27
C ARG A 262 15.16 16.95 4.03
N VAL A 263 14.43 16.50 3.01
CA VAL A 263 15.05 16.06 1.74
C VAL A 263 15.75 17.23 1.04
N ASP A 264 15.10 18.41 0.99
CA ASP A 264 15.67 19.62 0.40
C ASP A 264 16.99 20.01 1.10
N ALA A 265 17.04 19.90 2.43
CA ALA A 265 18.28 20.16 3.19
C ALA A 265 19.40 19.18 2.82
N VAL A 266 19.09 17.87 2.75
CA VAL A 266 20.05 16.83 2.34
C VAL A 266 20.60 17.09 0.93
N VAL A 267 19.72 17.44 -0.01
CA VAL A 267 20.09 17.75 -1.40
C VAL A 267 20.95 19.03 -1.45
N ALA A 268 20.57 20.08 -0.72
CA ALA A 268 21.29 21.33 -0.67
C ALA A 268 22.70 21.16 -0.05
N ASP A 269 22.82 20.42 1.06
CA ASP A 269 24.09 20.13 1.71
C ASP A 269 25.05 19.41 0.77
N ALA A 270 24.55 18.49 -0.04
CA ALA A 270 25.35 17.75 -1.01
C ALA A 270 25.72 18.57 -2.25
N LEU A 271 24.78 19.33 -2.83
CA LEU A 271 24.92 19.89 -4.18
C LEU A 271 25.26 21.39 -4.22
N ALA A 272 24.90 22.19 -3.20
CA ALA A 272 25.26 23.61 -3.19
C ALA A 272 26.81 23.83 -3.26
N PRO A 273 27.66 23.07 -2.55
CA PRO A 273 29.10 23.15 -2.70
C PRO A 273 29.62 22.76 -4.10
N VAL A 274 28.90 21.82 -4.77
CA VAL A 274 29.26 21.39 -6.12
C VAL A 274 29.02 22.51 -7.13
N VAL A 275 27.88 23.20 -7.04
CA VAL A 275 27.55 24.37 -7.85
C VAL A 275 28.51 25.53 -7.51
N GLY A 276 28.71 25.82 -6.23
CA GLY A 276 29.61 26.90 -5.78
C GLY A 276 31.07 26.75 -6.22
N SER A 277 31.52 25.51 -6.45
CA SER A 277 32.88 25.22 -6.98
C SER A 277 32.94 25.16 -8.52
N GLY A 278 31.83 25.34 -9.22
CA GLY A 278 31.74 25.24 -10.68
C GLY A 278 31.76 23.81 -11.26
N ARG A 279 31.62 22.78 -10.41
CA ARG A 279 31.54 21.38 -10.84
C ARG A 279 30.16 20.99 -11.35
N ALA A 280 29.14 21.83 -11.18
CA ALA A 280 27.83 21.82 -11.81
C ALA A 280 27.44 23.28 -12.10
N THR A 281 26.51 23.48 -13.04
CA THR A 281 25.96 24.82 -13.32
C THR A 281 24.78 25.15 -12.40
N SER A 282 23.96 24.15 -12.10
CA SER A 282 22.80 24.25 -11.22
C SER A 282 22.30 22.85 -10.82
N TYR A 283 21.35 22.80 -9.92
CA TYR A 283 20.49 21.64 -9.70
C TYR A 283 19.05 22.10 -9.48
N GLU A 284 18.11 21.18 -9.68
CA GLU A 284 16.68 21.36 -9.40
C GLU A 284 16.10 20.13 -8.71
N VAL A 285 15.04 20.32 -7.94
CA VAL A 285 14.27 19.25 -7.28
C VAL A 285 12.84 19.33 -7.76
N VAL A 286 12.32 18.24 -8.34
CA VAL A 286 10.93 18.13 -8.81
C VAL A 286 10.25 17.02 -8.03
N TRP A 287 9.24 17.37 -7.23
CA TRP A 287 8.43 16.41 -6.49
C TRP A 287 7.48 15.68 -7.44
N THR A 288 7.51 14.36 -7.44
CA THR A 288 6.75 13.51 -8.37
C THR A 288 5.66 12.69 -7.70
N ASP A 289 5.79 12.43 -6.40
CA ASP A 289 4.81 11.69 -5.62
C ASP A 289 4.88 12.10 -4.15
N GLU A 290 3.69 12.18 -3.50
CA GLU A 290 3.60 12.55 -2.09
C GLU A 290 2.35 11.97 -1.44
N SER A 291 2.55 11.25 -0.33
CA SER A 291 1.46 10.70 0.46
C SER A 291 1.81 10.79 1.96
N SER A 292 0.90 11.35 2.74
CA SER A 292 1.05 11.42 4.20
C SER A 292 1.06 10.04 4.82
N GLY A 293 1.78 9.88 5.92
CA GLY A 293 1.63 8.73 6.80
C GLY A 293 0.35 8.80 7.62
N ALA A 294 0.03 7.70 8.30
CA ALA A 294 -1.05 7.63 9.27
C ALA A 294 -0.53 7.23 10.64
N ARG A 295 -0.99 7.92 11.69
CA ARG A 295 -0.73 7.50 13.07
C ARG A 295 -1.44 6.17 13.36
N PRO A 296 -0.96 5.37 14.35
CA PRO A 296 -1.48 4.03 14.63
C PRO A 296 -3.00 3.91 14.83
N GLY A 297 -3.65 4.91 15.43
CA GLY A 297 -5.08 4.88 15.69
C GLY A 297 -5.55 3.81 16.69
N LEU A 298 -4.61 3.20 17.43
CA LEU A 298 -4.87 2.08 18.35
C LEU A 298 -5.48 2.53 19.69
N ASP A 299 -5.56 3.82 19.96
CA ASP A 299 -6.22 4.40 21.13
C ASP A 299 -7.75 4.46 21.01
N ALA A 300 -8.29 4.34 19.80
CA ALA A 300 -9.72 4.29 19.56
C ALA A 300 -10.36 3.04 20.18
N ALA A 301 -11.55 3.18 20.76
CA ALA A 301 -12.23 2.11 21.48
C ALA A 301 -12.46 0.86 20.60
N LEU A 302 -12.90 1.02 19.35
CA LEU A 302 -13.09 -0.08 18.41
C LEU A 302 -11.77 -0.75 18.01
N ALA A 303 -10.69 0.04 17.87
CA ALA A 303 -9.36 -0.51 17.61
C ALA A 303 -8.89 -1.38 18.77
N GLN A 304 -9.03 -0.91 20.03
CA GLN A 304 -8.68 -1.68 21.22
C GLN A 304 -9.51 -2.96 21.37
N ASP A 305 -10.80 -2.90 21.03
CA ASP A 305 -11.68 -4.06 21.03
C ASP A 305 -11.24 -5.09 19.98
N PHE A 306 -10.92 -4.62 18.77
CA PHE A 306 -10.40 -5.50 17.72
C PHE A 306 -9.04 -6.09 18.05
N VAL A 307 -8.13 -5.30 18.65
CA VAL A 307 -6.81 -5.80 19.13
C VAL A 307 -7.00 -6.96 20.11
N LYS A 308 -7.93 -6.84 21.06
CA LYS A 308 -8.23 -7.93 22.02
C LYS A 308 -8.76 -9.19 21.33
N ALA A 309 -9.66 -9.00 20.36
CA ALA A 309 -10.22 -10.12 19.59
C ALA A 309 -9.13 -10.86 18.78
N VAL A 310 -8.23 -10.13 18.14
CA VAL A 310 -7.12 -10.71 17.38
C VAL A 310 -6.10 -11.37 18.31
N ALA A 311 -5.73 -10.74 19.43
CA ALA A 311 -4.81 -11.31 20.41
C ALA A 311 -5.31 -12.65 20.98
N ALA A 312 -6.63 -12.83 21.11
CA ALA A 312 -7.22 -14.10 21.56
C ALA A 312 -6.93 -15.29 20.61
N THR A 313 -6.52 -15.03 19.37
CA THR A 313 -6.09 -16.08 18.42
C THR A 313 -4.65 -16.54 18.61
N GLY A 314 -3.90 -15.94 19.55
CA GLY A 314 -2.52 -16.30 19.86
C GLY A 314 -1.48 -15.66 18.95
N VAL A 315 -1.85 -14.65 18.15
CA VAL A 315 -0.90 -13.84 17.36
C VAL A 315 -0.20 -12.79 18.23
N GLY A 316 0.90 -12.21 17.71
CA GLY A 316 1.71 -11.23 18.43
C GLY A 316 1.00 -9.90 18.69
N GLU A 317 1.67 -9.04 19.46
CA GLU A 317 1.23 -7.67 19.72
C GLU A 317 1.20 -6.83 18.44
N PRO A 318 0.38 -5.76 18.40
CA PRO A 318 0.36 -4.82 17.27
C PRO A 318 1.75 -4.25 16.95
N ARG A 319 2.04 -4.08 15.67
CA ARG A 319 3.29 -3.50 15.18
C ARG A 319 3.05 -2.34 14.19
N ALA A 320 4.09 -1.58 13.89
CA ALA A 320 4.02 -0.49 12.91
C ALA A 320 3.97 -1.03 11.49
N LYS A 321 3.12 -0.46 10.62
CA LYS A 321 3.21 -0.65 9.17
C LYS A 321 4.31 0.24 8.62
N LEU A 322 5.36 -0.35 8.05
CA LEU A 322 6.50 0.40 7.49
C LEU A 322 6.27 0.81 6.02
N GLY A 323 5.44 0.07 5.28
CA GLY A 323 4.94 0.47 3.97
C GLY A 323 3.87 1.56 4.10
N TRP A 324 3.60 2.29 3.01
CA TRP A 324 2.41 3.14 2.91
C TRP A 324 1.21 2.28 2.54
N THR A 325 0.05 2.58 3.08
CA THR A 325 -1.23 1.95 2.72
C THR A 325 -2.37 2.97 2.84
N ASP A 326 -3.51 2.63 2.30
CA ASP A 326 -4.69 3.48 2.31
C ASP A 326 -5.32 3.74 3.71
N VAL A 327 -4.77 3.18 4.80
CA VAL A 327 -5.10 3.64 6.17
C VAL A 327 -4.87 5.14 6.33
N ALA A 328 -3.92 5.70 5.56
CA ALA A 328 -3.65 7.13 5.54
C ALA A 328 -4.85 7.95 5.05
N ARG A 329 -5.63 7.43 4.11
CA ARG A 329 -6.85 8.11 3.62
C ARG A 329 -7.95 8.12 4.68
N PHE A 330 -8.13 7.01 5.39
CA PHE A 330 -9.07 6.97 6.52
C PHE A 330 -8.62 7.89 7.65
N GLY A 331 -7.32 7.91 7.98
CA GLY A 331 -6.76 8.88 8.94
C GLY A 331 -7.01 10.33 8.56
N ALA A 332 -6.87 10.68 7.27
CA ALA A 332 -7.18 12.03 6.76
C ALA A 332 -8.67 12.39 6.87
N MET A 333 -9.57 11.41 6.86
CA MET A 333 -11.01 11.59 7.11
C MET A 333 -11.37 11.57 8.61
N GLY A 334 -10.39 11.42 9.50
CA GLY A 334 -10.61 11.33 10.95
C GLY A 334 -11.15 9.98 11.42
N ILE A 335 -11.05 8.93 10.59
CA ILE A 335 -11.49 7.57 10.90
C ILE A 335 -10.27 6.77 11.34
N PRO A 336 -10.20 6.26 12.59
CA PRO A 336 -9.15 5.35 13.03
C PRO A 336 -9.10 4.11 12.13
N ALA A 337 -7.90 3.70 11.72
CA ALA A 337 -7.74 2.61 10.78
C ALA A 337 -6.50 1.75 11.09
N VAL A 338 -6.61 0.45 10.82
CA VAL A 338 -5.51 -0.52 10.96
C VAL A 338 -5.42 -1.41 9.72
N ASN A 339 -4.24 -2.00 9.52
CA ASN A 339 -4.04 -3.06 8.54
C ASN A 339 -4.16 -4.41 9.26
N TYR A 340 -4.90 -5.35 8.65
CA TYR A 340 -5.04 -6.71 9.17
C TYR A 340 -5.46 -7.68 8.07
N GLY A 341 -4.58 -8.54 7.67
CA GLY A 341 -4.86 -9.56 6.66
C GLY A 341 -3.78 -10.65 6.60
N PRO A 342 -4.00 -11.68 5.78
CA PRO A 342 -3.06 -12.78 5.62
C PRO A 342 -1.91 -12.40 4.68
N GLY A 343 -0.82 -13.13 4.75
CA GLY A 343 0.35 -12.97 3.89
C GLY A 343 1.48 -12.20 4.56
N ASP A 344 2.69 -12.57 4.19
CA ASP A 344 3.92 -11.91 4.60
C ASP A 344 4.19 -10.72 3.66
N PRO A 345 4.18 -9.48 4.14
CA PRO A 345 4.39 -8.29 3.29
C PRO A 345 5.75 -8.29 2.56
N GLU A 346 6.75 -9.02 3.06
CA GLU A 346 8.05 -9.13 2.38
C GLU A 346 7.98 -9.97 1.11
N ARG A 347 6.90 -10.74 0.90
CA ARG A 347 6.63 -11.54 -0.29
C ARG A 347 5.71 -10.86 -1.29
N ALA A 348 5.15 -9.69 -0.94
CA ALA A 348 4.37 -8.88 -1.86
C ALA A 348 5.19 -8.54 -3.11
N HIS A 349 4.55 -8.56 -4.28
CA HIS A 349 5.16 -8.25 -5.58
C HIS A 349 6.28 -9.20 -6.05
N ALA A 350 6.58 -10.25 -5.30
CA ALA A 350 7.61 -11.21 -5.68
C ALA A 350 7.26 -11.93 -7.00
N SER A 351 8.27 -12.46 -7.67
CA SER A 351 8.12 -13.13 -8.96
C SER A 351 7.93 -14.64 -8.78
N GLY A 352 7.22 -15.28 -9.70
CA GLY A 352 7.05 -16.72 -9.73
C GLY A 352 6.46 -17.27 -8.43
N ASP A 353 7.13 -18.23 -7.82
CA ASP A 353 6.68 -18.97 -6.65
C ASP A 353 6.92 -18.25 -5.31
N GLU A 354 7.59 -17.12 -5.36
CA GLU A 354 7.95 -16.39 -4.13
C GLU A 354 6.75 -15.61 -3.56
N GLU A 355 5.80 -15.18 -4.39
CA GLU A 355 4.55 -14.62 -3.89
C GLU A 355 3.59 -15.75 -3.52
N ARG A 356 3.50 -16.00 -2.23
CA ARG A 356 2.66 -17.06 -1.66
C ARG A 356 2.07 -16.67 -0.32
N CYS A 357 0.81 -17.02 -0.12
CA CYS A 357 0.07 -16.75 1.10
C CYS A 357 -0.28 -18.06 1.83
N PRO A 358 0.09 -18.21 3.12
CA PRO A 358 -0.28 -19.38 3.89
C PRO A 358 -1.80 -19.50 4.08
N ILE A 359 -2.35 -20.67 3.76
CA ILE A 359 -3.79 -20.97 3.90
C ILE A 359 -4.24 -20.80 5.35
N ASP A 360 -3.41 -21.20 6.29
CA ASP A 360 -3.68 -21.03 7.71
C ASP A 360 -3.89 -19.58 8.12
N GLN A 361 -3.15 -18.64 7.52
CA GLN A 361 -3.31 -17.22 7.80
C GLN A 361 -4.63 -16.70 7.24
N ILE A 362 -5.03 -17.11 6.02
CA ILE A 362 -6.32 -16.77 5.43
C ILE A 362 -7.47 -17.23 6.35
N LYS A 363 -7.42 -18.48 6.81
CA LYS A 363 -8.40 -19.07 7.73
C LYS A 363 -8.47 -18.35 9.07
N ARG A 364 -7.31 -18.03 9.67
CA ARG A 364 -7.26 -17.30 10.93
C ARG A 364 -7.83 -15.89 10.82
N CYS A 365 -7.46 -15.16 9.76
CA CYS A 365 -7.99 -13.83 9.53
C CYS A 365 -9.51 -13.86 9.32
N HIS A 366 -10.02 -14.82 8.54
CA HIS A 366 -11.45 -15.03 8.36
C HIS A 366 -12.17 -15.31 9.69
N ALA A 367 -11.65 -16.25 10.49
CA ALA A 367 -12.23 -16.62 11.76
C ALA A 367 -12.23 -15.46 12.78
N ALA A 368 -11.09 -14.75 12.92
CA ALA A 368 -10.95 -13.67 13.89
C ALA A 368 -11.85 -12.47 13.54
N LEU A 369 -11.78 -12.00 12.29
CA LEU A 369 -12.60 -10.88 11.83
C LEU A 369 -14.10 -11.25 11.83
N GLY A 370 -14.42 -12.48 11.43
CA GLY A 370 -15.80 -13.00 11.44
C GLY A 370 -16.39 -13.09 12.85
N ALA A 371 -15.64 -13.62 13.81
CA ALA A 371 -16.05 -13.67 15.21
C ALA A 371 -16.26 -12.25 15.79
N TRP A 372 -15.34 -11.33 15.53
CA TRP A 372 -15.43 -9.95 16.06
C TRP A 372 -16.62 -9.18 15.47
N LEU A 373 -16.88 -9.31 14.17
CA LEU A 373 -18.03 -8.68 13.52
C LEU A 373 -19.34 -9.39 13.85
N GLY A 374 -19.32 -10.71 14.06
CA GLY A 374 -20.47 -11.53 14.42
C GLY A 374 -20.87 -11.45 15.88
N GLY A 375 -19.98 -11.02 16.79
CA GLY A 375 -20.22 -10.91 18.23
C GLY A 375 -20.07 -12.24 18.97
N ALA A 376 -19.19 -13.13 18.49
CA ALA A 376 -18.93 -14.45 19.06
C ALA A 376 -17.73 -14.43 20.02
#